data_bb9435b67c9bf5554b5326e3e3ac7b96
#
_entry.id   bb9435b67c9bf5554b5326e3e3ac7b96
#
_cell.length_a   1.000
_cell.length_b   1.000
_cell.length_c   1.000
_cell.angle_alpha   90.00
_cell.angle_beta   90.00
_cell.angle_gamma   90.00
#
_symmetry.space_group_name_H-M   'P 1'
#
loop_
_entity.id
_entity.type
_entity.pdbx_description
1 polymer ?
#
loop_
_entity_poly.entity_id
_entity_poly.type
_entity_poly.pdbx_seq_one_letter_code
_entity_poly.pdbx_strand_id
1 'polypeptide(L)'
;MEDSAIIDLYWAREERALSETDAKYGGYCRSIAHNILKNREDSEECVSDTWLHAWNAMPPQRPSILSSFLGRITRNLSFDRCRRQNAEKRGGGALPLALDELSE
;
A
#
# COMPACT_ATOMS: atom_id res chain seq x y z
N MET A 1 -11.60 12.51 -9.79
CA MET A 1 -12.44 11.42 -10.33
C MET A 1 -13.01 10.62 -9.15
N GLU A 2 -14.26 10.23 -9.26
CA GLU A 2 -14.90 9.48 -8.19
C GLU A 2 -14.34 8.08 -8.10
N ASP A 3 -14.42 7.52 -6.89
CA ASP A 3 -13.84 6.20 -6.66
C ASP A 3 -14.45 5.13 -7.57
N SER A 4 -15.76 5.17 -7.78
CA SER A 4 -16.38 4.17 -8.65
C SER A 4 -15.86 4.27 -10.08
N ALA A 5 -15.60 5.48 -10.54
CA ALA A 5 -15.06 5.67 -11.88
C ALA A 5 -13.63 5.15 -11.96
N ILE A 6 -12.84 5.36 -10.90
CA ILE A 6 -11.47 4.84 -10.87
C ILE A 6 -11.50 3.31 -10.89
N ILE A 7 -12.37 2.71 -10.10
CA ILE A 7 -12.50 1.25 -10.09
C ILE A 7 -12.91 0.73 -11.46
N ASP A 8 -13.81 1.44 -12.13
CA ASP A 8 -14.22 1.06 -13.48
C ASP A 8 -13.05 1.03 -14.44
N LEU A 9 -12.10 1.96 -14.29
CA LEU A 9 -10.91 1.97 -15.13
C LEU A 9 -10.06 0.72 -14.90
N TYR A 10 -9.94 0.28 -13.64
CA TYR A 10 -9.22 -0.97 -13.36
C TYR A 10 -9.91 -2.14 -14.03
N TRP A 11 -11.22 -2.19 -13.93
CA TRP A 11 -11.98 -3.29 -14.53
C TRP A 11 -11.88 -3.28 -16.05
N ALA A 12 -11.77 -2.08 -16.64
CA ALA A 12 -11.58 -1.96 -18.09
C ALA A 12 -10.13 -2.19 -18.49
N ARG A 13 -9.24 -2.44 -17.53
CA ARG A 13 -7.82 -2.66 -17.77
C ARG A 13 -7.16 -1.45 -18.43
N GLU A 14 -7.57 -0.26 -18.04
CA GLU A 14 -6.96 0.96 -18.52
C GLU A 14 -5.90 1.43 -17.56
N GLU A 15 -4.69 1.66 -18.07
CA GLU A 15 -3.59 2.07 -17.21
C GLU A 15 -3.83 3.42 -16.58
N ARG A 16 -4.73 4.20 -17.15
CA ARG A 16 -5.09 5.50 -16.56
C ARG A 16 -5.60 5.33 -15.14
N ALA A 17 -6.10 4.14 -14.79
CA ALA A 17 -6.54 3.87 -13.43
C ALA A 17 -5.43 4.15 -12.43
N LEU A 18 -4.19 3.82 -12.79
CA LEU A 18 -3.06 3.98 -11.88
C LEU A 18 -2.73 5.45 -11.64
N SER A 19 -2.72 6.26 -12.71
CA SER A 19 -2.43 7.68 -12.54
C SER A 19 -3.56 8.40 -11.79
N GLU A 20 -4.81 8.00 -12.01
CA GLU A 20 -5.92 8.59 -11.28
C GLU A 20 -5.86 8.22 -9.81
N THR A 21 -5.48 6.99 -9.51
CA THR A 21 -5.31 6.55 -8.14
C THR A 21 -4.21 7.34 -7.46
N ASP A 22 -3.08 7.50 -8.12
CA ASP A 22 -1.97 8.25 -7.56
C ASP A 22 -2.35 9.70 -7.31
N ALA A 23 -3.07 10.30 -8.24
CA ALA A 23 -3.47 11.69 -8.09
C ALA A 23 -4.39 11.88 -6.88
N LYS A 24 -5.26 10.92 -6.62
CA LYS A 24 -6.24 11.07 -5.56
C LYS A 24 -5.74 10.54 -4.22
N TYR A 25 -5.04 9.43 -4.21
CA TYR A 25 -4.66 8.74 -2.98
C TYR A 25 -3.16 8.58 -2.77
N GLY A 26 -2.35 9.12 -3.67
CA GLY A 26 -0.90 8.99 -3.55
C GLY A 26 -0.37 9.53 -2.25
N GLY A 27 -0.80 10.75 -1.88
CA GLY A 27 -0.35 11.37 -0.64
C GLY A 27 -0.78 10.59 0.59
N TYR A 28 -2.01 10.09 0.56
CA TYR A 28 -2.55 9.30 1.66
C TYR A 28 -1.73 8.02 1.86
N CYS A 29 -1.47 7.30 0.79
CA CYS A 29 -0.70 6.06 0.90
C CYS A 29 0.76 6.34 1.27
N ARG A 30 1.35 7.41 0.74
CA ARG A 30 2.72 7.76 1.12
C ARG A 30 2.82 8.09 2.60
N SER A 31 1.81 8.75 3.15
CA SER A 31 1.78 9.05 4.58
C SER A 31 1.75 7.77 5.40
N ILE A 32 0.93 6.81 5.00
CA ILE A 32 0.84 5.54 5.71
C ILE A 32 2.21 4.85 5.69
N ALA A 33 2.79 4.73 4.52
CA ALA A 33 4.07 4.04 4.38
C ALA A 33 5.17 4.75 5.14
N HIS A 34 5.22 6.07 5.07
CA HIS A 34 6.28 6.82 5.73
C HIS A 34 6.16 6.76 7.24
N ASN A 35 4.95 6.73 7.77
CA ASN A 35 4.75 6.60 9.20
C ASN A 35 5.29 5.28 9.72
N ILE A 36 5.28 4.26 8.90
CA ILE A 36 5.75 2.93 9.28
C ILE A 36 7.23 2.77 9.01
N LEU A 37 7.68 3.18 7.82
CA LEU A 37 9.04 2.90 7.37
C LEU A 37 10.04 3.99 7.72
N LYS A 38 9.58 5.22 7.91
CA LYS A 38 10.45 6.36 8.25
C LYS A 38 11.53 6.60 7.22
N ASN A 39 11.27 6.21 5.97
CA ASN A 39 12.23 6.33 4.89
C ASN A 39 11.48 6.69 3.62
N ARG A 40 11.90 7.74 2.94
CA ARG A 40 11.19 8.24 1.79
C ARG A 40 11.24 7.29 0.60
N GLU A 41 12.42 6.74 0.32
CA GLU A 41 12.58 5.85 -0.81
C GLU A 41 11.78 4.57 -0.63
N ASP A 42 11.85 4.00 0.57
CA ASP A 42 11.09 2.80 0.86
C ASP A 42 9.59 3.06 0.77
N SER A 43 9.18 4.25 1.21
CA SER A 43 7.77 4.61 1.16
C SER A 43 7.28 4.70 -0.28
N GLU A 44 8.08 5.31 -1.16
CA GLU A 44 7.71 5.42 -2.56
C GLU A 44 7.60 4.04 -3.21
N GLU A 45 8.51 3.15 -2.87
CA GLU A 45 8.44 1.79 -3.41
C GLU A 45 7.19 1.07 -2.94
N CYS A 46 6.83 1.24 -1.67
CA CYS A 46 5.63 0.61 -1.16
C CYS A 46 4.37 1.15 -1.83
N VAL A 47 4.35 2.45 -2.12
CA VAL A 47 3.21 3.03 -2.83
C VAL A 47 3.13 2.46 -4.24
N SER A 48 4.26 2.35 -4.93
CA SER A 48 4.28 1.74 -6.26
C SER A 48 3.78 0.30 -6.21
N ASP A 49 4.22 -0.45 -5.21
CA ASP A 49 3.77 -1.83 -5.04
C ASP A 49 2.27 -1.88 -4.73
N THR A 50 1.76 -0.89 -4.00
CA THR A 50 0.33 -0.82 -3.73
C THR A 50 -0.45 -0.70 -5.03
N TRP A 51 0.01 0.15 -5.94
CA TRP A 51 -0.66 0.30 -7.24
C TRP A 51 -0.63 -1.01 -8.03
N LEU A 52 0.47 -1.73 -7.98
CA LEU A 52 0.57 -3.00 -8.67
C LEU A 52 -0.39 -4.02 -8.07
N HIS A 53 -0.46 -4.08 -6.74
CA HIS A 53 -1.41 -4.97 -6.08
C HIS A 53 -2.85 -4.63 -6.46
N ALA A 54 -3.18 -3.34 -6.49
CA ALA A 54 -4.52 -2.93 -6.86
C ALA A 54 -4.82 -3.32 -8.30
N TRP A 55 -3.86 -3.16 -9.18
CA TRP A 55 -4.02 -3.53 -10.59
C TRP A 55 -4.30 -5.02 -10.73
N ASN A 56 -3.60 -5.84 -9.96
CA ASN A 56 -3.79 -7.29 -10.03
C ASN A 56 -5.05 -7.75 -9.32
N ALA A 57 -5.54 -7.00 -8.36
CA ALA A 57 -6.73 -7.40 -7.60
C ALA A 57 -8.03 -6.99 -8.27
N MET A 58 -8.02 -5.94 -9.04
CA MET A 58 -9.23 -5.44 -9.70
C MET A 58 -9.11 -5.56 -11.21
N PRO A 59 -9.86 -6.40 -11.91
CA PRO A 59 -10.82 -7.33 -11.32
C PRO A 59 -10.15 -8.56 -10.75
N PRO A 60 -10.84 -9.40 -10.02
CA PRO A 60 -12.29 -9.41 -9.85
C PRO A 60 -12.79 -8.64 -8.63
N GLN A 61 -11.90 -8.13 -7.79
CA GLN A 61 -12.36 -7.42 -6.61
C GLN A 61 -12.93 -6.05 -6.99
N ARG A 62 -13.94 -5.65 -6.22
CA ARG A 62 -14.55 -4.34 -6.42
C ARG A 62 -14.85 -3.78 -5.03
N PRO A 63 -13.85 -3.14 -4.42
CA PRO A 63 -14.00 -2.66 -3.04
C PRO A 63 -15.12 -1.62 -2.92
N SER A 64 -15.82 -1.66 -1.82
CA SER A 64 -16.86 -0.68 -1.56
C SER A 64 -16.26 0.65 -1.11
N ILE A 65 -15.10 0.62 -0.46
CA ILE A 65 -14.39 1.82 -0.02
C ILE A 65 -12.96 1.74 -0.53
N LEU A 66 -12.68 2.50 -1.58
CA LEU A 66 -11.38 2.41 -2.25
C LEU A 66 -10.25 2.86 -1.33
N SER A 67 -10.45 3.91 -0.55
CA SER A 67 -9.40 4.40 0.33
C SER A 67 -8.99 3.33 1.35
N SER A 68 -9.96 2.63 1.92
CA SER A 68 -9.66 1.56 2.87
C SER A 68 -8.94 0.40 2.23
N PHE A 69 -9.35 0.07 1.02
CA PHE A 69 -8.72 -1.01 0.26
C PHE A 69 -7.26 -0.69 0.00
N LEU A 70 -6.98 0.50 -0.51
CA LEU A 70 -5.62 0.92 -0.82
C LEU A 70 -4.78 1.07 0.46
N GLY A 71 -5.38 1.65 1.49
CA GLY A 71 -4.67 1.84 2.75
C GLY A 71 -4.25 0.53 3.39
N ARG A 72 -5.12 -0.48 3.30
CA ARG A 72 -4.79 -1.79 3.85
C ARG A 72 -3.61 -2.41 3.10
N ILE A 73 -3.63 -2.31 1.77
CA ILE A 73 -2.53 -2.86 0.98
C ILE A 73 -1.22 -2.15 1.34
N THR A 74 -1.25 -0.83 1.39
CA THR A 74 -0.05 -0.06 1.71
C THR A 74 0.47 -0.40 3.09
N ARG A 75 -0.43 -0.49 4.06
CA ARG A 75 -0.03 -0.80 5.43
C ARG A 75 0.60 -2.18 5.52
N ASN A 76 -0.02 -3.18 4.90
CA ASN A 76 0.51 -4.54 4.95
C ASN A 76 1.88 -4.62 4.29
N LEU A 77 2.05 -3.98 3.14
CA LEU A 77 3.34 -3.97 2.46
C LEU A 77 4.40 -3.26 3.29
N SER A 78 4.01 -2.16 3.92
CA SER A 78 4.96 -1.39 4.74
C SER A 78 5.40 -2.20 5.96
N PHE A 79 4.47 -2.87 6.61
CA PHE A 79 4.81 -3.70 7.77
C PHE A 79 5.71 -4.87 7.36
N ASP A 80 5.40 -5.50 6.24
CA ASP A 80 6.23 -6.60 5.74
C ASP A 80 7.65 -6.12 5.48
N ARG A 81 7.79 -4.98 4.85
CA ARG A 81 9.11 -4.44 4.55
C ARG A 81 9.84 -4.08 5.83
N CYS A 82 9.14 -3.49 6.78
CA CYS A 82 9.71 -3.13 8.07
C CYS A 82 10.24 -4.36 8.79
N ARG A 83 9.44 -5.43 8.82
CA ARG A 83 9.86 -6.65 9.47
C ARG A 83 11.09 -7.26 8.82
N ARG A 84 11.13 -7.27 7.49
CA ARG A 84 12.28 -7.83 6.79
C ARG A 84 13.54 -7.03 7.05
N GLN A 85 13.44 -5.72 7.04
CA GLN A 85 14.59 -4.87 7.27
C GLN A 85 15.12 -5.07 8.69
N ASN A 86 14.23 -5.13 9.66
CA ASN A 86 14.64 -5.34 11.03
C ASN A 86 15.25 -6.72 11.24
N ALA A 87 14.70 -7.73 10.60
CA ALA A 87 15.24 -9.08 10.69
C ALA A 87 16.65 -9.13 10.14
N GLU A 88 16.89 -8.47 9.01
CA GLU A 88 18.21 -8.46 8.41
C GLU A 88 19.21 -7.74 9.29
N LYS A 89 18.81 -6.62 9.85
CA LYS A 89 19.73 -5.83 10.67
C LYS A 89 20.04 -6.50 11.99
N ARG A 90 19.13 -7.28 12.51
CA ARG A 90 19.26 -7.82 13.86
C ARG A 90 19.33 -9.33 13.91
N GLY A 91 19.57 -9.93 12.77
CA GLY A 91 19.64 -11.38 12.75
C GLY A 91 18.33 -12.04 13.10
N GLY A 92 17.24 -11.33 12.90
CA GLY A 92 15.92 -11.88 13.11
C GLY A 92 15.45 -11.90 14.53
N GLY A 93 16.17 -11.26 15.43
CA GLY A 93 15.88 -11.47 16.83
C GLY A 93 15.08 -10.41 17.55
N ALA A 94 14.74 -9.32 16.95
CA ALA A 94 14.28 -8.22 17.79
C ALA A 94 12.91 -7.68 17.44
N LEU A 95 12.05 -8.51 16.96
CA LEU A 95 10.80 -8.01 16.45
C LEU A 95 9.57 -8.11 17.31
N PRO A 96 9.56 -8.88 18.40
CA PRO A 96 8.27 -9.11 19.08
C PRO A 96 7.54 -7.83 19.45
N LEU A 97 8.29 -6.83 19.86
CA LEU A 97 7.67 -5.61 20.28
C LEU A 97 7.08 -4.86 19.10
N ALA A 98 7.84 -4.78 18.02
CA ALA A 98 7.36 -4.12 16.83
C ALA A 98 6.14 -4.82 16.28
N LEU A 99 6.12 -6.14 16.33
CA LEU A 99 4.98 -6.89 15.85
C LEU A 99 3.72 -6.60 16.66
N ASP A 100 3.87 -6.42 17.95
CA ASP A 100 2.71 -6.09 18.77
C ASP A 100 2.10 -4.78 18.36
N GLU A 101 2.92 -3.81 18.06
CA GLU A 101 2.42 -2.53 17.58
C GLU A 101 1.77 -2.68 16.22
N LEU A 102 2.33 -3.54 15.40
CA LEU A 102 1.84 -3.70 14.05
C LEU A 102 0.53 -4.46 14.00
N SER A 103 0.26 -5.27 14.99
CA SER A 103 -0.93 -6.10 14.95
C SER A 103 -2.20 -5.30 15.18
N GLU A 104 -2.07 -4.06 15.46
CA GLU A 104 -3.25 -3.23 15.55
C GLU A 104 -3.71 -2.79 14.22
#